data_08e170448a5ab69e7743358c1d740d96
#
_entry.id   08e170448a5ab69e7743358c1d740d96
#
_cell.length_a   1.000
_cell.length_b   1.000
_cell.length_c   1.000
_cell.angle_alpha   90.00
_cell.angle_beta   90.00
_cell.angle_gamma   90.00
#
_symmetry.space_group_name_H-M   'P 1'
#
loop_
_entity.id
_entity.type
_entity.pdbx_description
1 polymer ?
#
loop_
_entity_poly.entity_id
_entity_poly.type
_entity_poly.pdbx_seq_one_letter_code
_entity_poly.pdbx_strand_id
1 'polypeptide(L)'
;VKYDDVMLALFSFKTDKQWQIQLPESPANKPIFVPLTELKQADNVHLAIGHYQDEFELGSVTLDYSKITPINLGNPEHEMLFVAPFVVANQGSGNFWYLGLFRLNNQTADIRHIDSLLLGDRIKLNTIDIIDPLNVSQLKLSYWQHGEQQAMAQTPNQLVEQNIAVSLTGLTQITH
;
A
#
# COMPACT_ATOMS: atom_id res chain seq x y z
N VAL A 1 4.25 -16.85 8.19
CA VAL A 1 4.52 -15.49 7.78
C VAL A 1 3.27 -14.64 7.95
N LYS A 2 3.41 -13.47 8.54
CA LYS A 2 2.27 -12.66 8.98
C LYS A 2 1.36 -12.15 7.85
N TYR A 3 1.91 -11.92 6.66
CA TYR A 3 1.07 -11.50 5.54
C TYR A 3 0.13 -12.62 5.07
N ASP A 4 0.52 -13.88 5.25
CA ASP A 4 -0.34 -15.01 4.92
C ASP A 4 -1.58 -15.05 5.79
N ASP A 5 -1.45 -14.70 7.08
CA ASP A 5 -2.59 -14.64 7.99
C ASP A 5 -3.60 -13.55 7.55
N VAL A 6 -3.10 -12.39 7.13
CA VAL A 6 -3.95 -11.32 6.60
C VAL A 6 -4.65 -11.77 5.32
N MET A 7 -3.90 -12.38 4.40
CA MET A 7 -4.46 -12.84 3.13
C MET A 7 -5.46 -13.98 3.33
N LEU A 8 -5.19 -14.89 4.26
CA LEU A 8 -6.13 -15.94 4.63
C LEU A 8 -7.42 -15.35 5.20
N ALA A 9 -7.31 -14.33 6.05
CA ALA A 9 -8.48 -13.63 6.58
C ALA A 9 -9.30 -12.95 5.47
N LEU A 10 -8.62 -12.42 4.44
CA LEU A 10 -9.26 -11.71 3.34
C LEU A 10 -9.94 -12.63 2.32
N PHE A 11 -9.31 -13.74 1.99
CA PHE A 11 -9.74 -14.59 0.87
C PHE A 11 -10.33 -15.93 1.29
N SER A 12 -10.11 -16.38 2.54
CA SER A 12 -10.75 -17.58 3.09
C SER A 12 -12.14 -17.31 3.63
N PHE A 13 -12.36 -16.12 4.17
CA PHE A 13 -13.69 -15.70 4.54
C PHE A 13 -14.34 -15.12 3.31
N LYS A 14 -15.32 -15.80 2.75
CA LYS A 14 -16.17 -15.28 1.67
C LYS A 14 -16.98 -14.13 2.24
N THR A 15 -16.35 -12.99 2.46
CA THR A 15 -17.05 -11.81 2.90
C THR A 15 -17.57 -11.07 1.69
N ASP A 16 -18.76 -10.50 1.80
CA ASP A 16 -19.29 -9.56 0.81
C ASP A 16 -18.48 -8.26 0.78
N LYS A 17 -17.49 -8.16 1.64
CA LYS A 17 -16.64 -6.98 1.81
C LYS A 17 -15.27 -7.25 1.23
N GLN A 18 -15.07 -6.90 -0.04
CA GLN A 18 -13.76 -6.97 -0.66
C GLN A 18 -12.83 -5.89 -0.12
N TRP A 19 -11.55 -6.20 -0.10
CA TRP A 19 -10.51 -5.21 0.17
C TRP A 19 -10.51 -4.19 -0.96
N GLN A 20 -10.74 -2.92 -0.59
CA GLN A 20 -10.80 -1.80 -1.54
C GLN A 20 -9.68 -0.81 -1.25
N ILE A 21 -9.11 -0.29 -2.32
CA ILE A 21 -8.13 0.80 -2.24
C ILE A 21 -8.86 2.10 -2.59
N GLN A 22 -8.78 3.09 -1.71
CA GLN A 22 -9.24 4.43 -2.04
C GLN A 22 -8.19 5.11 -2.90
N LEU A 23 -8.57 5.55 -4.10
CA LEU A 23 -7.66 6.26 -4.99
C LEU A 23 -7.24 7.58 -4.33
N PRO A 24 -5.92 7.81 -4.12
CA PRO A 24 -5.44 9.01 -3.43
C PRO A 24 -5.76 10.31 -4.17
N GLU A 25 -5.83 10.24 -5.49
CA GLU A 25 -6.12 11.40 -6.34
C GLU A 25 -7.63 11.70 -6.49
N SER A 26 -8.49 10.85 -5.93
CA SER A 26 -9.93 11.08 -6.01
C SER A 26 -10.35 12.24 -5.11
N PRO A 27 -11.37 13.03 -5.51
CA PRO A 27 -11.85 14.14 -4.69
C PRO A 27 -12.38 13.68 -3.33
N ALA A 28 -12.14 14.48 -2.29
CA ALA A 28 -12.58 14.15 -0.94
C ALA A 28 -14.11 14.02 -0.83
N ASN A 29 -14.85 14.77 -1.65
CA ASN A 29 -16.31 14.73 -1.69
C ASN A 29 -16.88 13.62 -2.58
N LYS A 30 -16.03 12.96 -3.38
CA LYS A 30 -16.43 11.86 -4.26
C LYS A 30 -15.27 10.84 -4.34
N PRO A 31 -14.98 10.15 -3.23
CA PRO A 31 -13.87 9.20 -3.23
C PRO A 31 -14.17 8.00 -4.14
N ILE A 32 -13.15 7.52 -4.84
CA ILE A 32 -13.23 6.34 -5.69
C ILE A 32 -12.55 5.19 -4.98
N PHE A 33 -13.31 4.11 -4.76
CA PHE A 33 -12.80 2.87 -4.16
C PHE A 33 -12.65 1.81 -5.24
N VAL A 34 -11.48 1.17 -5.26
CA VAL A 34 -11.14 0.14 -6.24
C VAL A 34 -11.06 -1.21 -5.53
N PRO A 35 -12.01 -2.12 -5.75
CA PRO A 35 -11.93 -3.44 -5.16
C PRO A 35 -10.81 -4.27 -5.78
N LEU A 36 -10.06 -4.98 -4.94
CA LEU A 36 -9.02 -5.88 -5.39
C LEU A 36 -9.66 -7.23 -5.72
N THR A 37 -9.87 -7.49 -7.00
CA THR A 37 -10.67 -8.61 -7.49
C THR A 37 -9.86 -9.78 -8.03
N GLU A 38 -8.57 -9.56 -8.32
CA GLU A 38 -7.70 -10.58 -8.89
C GLU A 38 -6.51 -10.84 -7.99
N LEU A 39 -6.14 -12.11 -7.85
CA LEU A 39 -4.88 -12.51 -7.24
C LEU A 39 -3.94 -13.05 -8.31
N LYS A 40 -2.72 -12.54 -8.33
CA LYS A 40 -1.67 -13.06 -9.18
C LYS A 40 -0.57 -13.64 -8.30
N GLN A 41 -0.47 -14.94 -8.27
CA GLN A 41 0.54 -15.68 -7.53
C GLN A 41 1.42 -16.46 -8.52
N ALA A 42 2.71 -16.22 -8.43
CA ALA A 42 3.73 -16.98 -9.15
C ALA A 42 4.98 -16.96 -8.28
N ASP A 43 6.03 -17.65 -8.70
CA ASP A 43 7.30 -17.62 -7.98
C ASP A 43 7.76 -16.17 -7.79
N ASN A 44 7.88 -15.73 -6.53
CA ASN A 44 8.28 -14.37 -6.14
C ASN A 44 7.30 -13.24 -6.55
N VAL A 45 6.09 -13.58 -6.98
CA VAL A 45 5.05 -12.59 -7.33
C VAL A 45 3.82 -12.83 -6.47
N HIS A 46 3.41 -11.82 -5.72
CA HIS A 46 2.26 -11.89 -4.81
C HIS A 46 1.46 -10.58 -4.91
N LEU A 47 0.60 -10.50 -5.93
CA LEU A 47 -0.11 -9.26 -6.26
C LEU A 47 -1.62 -9.43 -6.15
N ALA A 48 -2.26 -8.42 -5.59
CA ALA A 48 -3.70 -8.24 -5.61
C ALA A 48 -4.01 -7.06 -6.52
N ILE A 49 -4.91 -7.24 -7.47
CA ILE A 49 -5.13 -6.29 -8.57
C ILE A 49 -6.60 -5.90 -8.63
N GLY A 50 -6.85 -4.60 -8.77
CA GLY A 50 -8.18 -4.06 -9.04
C GLY A 50 -8.15 -3.16 -10.26
N HIS A 51 -9.28 -3.05 -10.92
CA HIS A 51 -9.46 -2.18 -12.09
C HIS A 51 -10.53 -1.14 -11.79
N TYR A 52 -10.33 0.06 -12.31
CA TYR A 52 -11.31 1.13 -12.17
C TYR A 52 -11.52 1.86 -13.48
N GLN A 53 -12.68 2.47 -13.58
CA GLN A 53 -13.01 3.37 -14.67
C GLN A 53 -13.72 4.59 -14.09
N ASP A 54 -13.19 5.77 -14.36
CA ASP A 54 -13.89 7.02 -14.10
C ASP A 54 -14.35 7.64 -15.44
N GLU A 55 -14.87 8.86 -15.38
CA GLU A 55 -15.40 9.52 -16.57
C GLU A 55 -14.35 9.71 -17.68
N PHE A 56 -13.08 9.74 -17.33
CA PHE A 56 -11.98 10.12 -18.23
C PHE A 56 -10.93 9.05 -18.41
N GLU A 57 -10.82 8.10 -17.47
CA GLU A 57 -9.68 7.18 -17.44
C GLU A 57 -10.09 5.77 -17.07
N LEU A 58 -9.39 4.83 -17.71
CA LEU A 58 -9.29 3.45 -17.24
C LEU A 58 -7.98 3.30 -16.49
N GLY A 59 -7.99 2.57 -15.39
CA GLY A 59 -6.78 2.35 -14.62
C GLY A 59 -6.81 1.07 -13.81
N SER A 60 -5.69 0.83 -13.15
CA SER A 60 -5.53 -0.33 -12.27
C SER A 60 -4.81 0.05 -10.98
N VAL A 61 -5.10 -0.72 -9.93
CA VAL A 61 -4.37 -0.67 -8.68
C VAL A 61 -3.78 -2.06 -8.45
N THR A 62 -2.48 -2.09 -8.15
CA THR A 62 -1.76 -3.33 -7.87
C THR A 62 -1.11 -3.23 -6.51
N LEU A 63 -1.44 -4.15 -5.61
CA LEU A 63 -0.91 -4.20 -4.26
C LEU A 63 -0.04 -5.44 -4.11
N ASP A 64 1.19 -5.26 -3.62
CA ASP A 64 2.12 -6.35 -3.33
C ASP A 64 1.90 -6.81 -1.88
N TYR A 65 1.14 -7.90 -1.71
CA TYR A 65 0.84 -8.39 -0.38
C TYR A 65 2.00 -9.16 0.29
N SER A 66 3.07 -9.47 -0.44
CA SER A 66 4.29 -9.99 0.16
C SER A 66 5.02 -8.93 1.02
N LYS A 67 4.69 -7.66 0.81
CA LYS A 67 5.30 -6.53 1.50
C LYS A 67 4.43 -6.00 2.65
N ILE A 68 3.35 -6.69 3.00
CA ILE A 68 2.52 -6.30 4.14
C ILE A 68 3.36 -6.31 5.41
N THR A 69 3.38 -5.18 6.10
CA THR A 69 4.13 -4.99 7.35
C THR A 69 3.16 -4.65 8.47
N PRO A 70 2.92 -5.58 9.41
CA PRO A 70 2.02 -5.31 10.54
C PRO A 70 2.57 -4.22 11.45
N ILE A 71 1.67 -3.37 11.94
CA ILE A 71 1.98 -2.29 12.87
C ILE A 71 1.23 -2.59 14.17
N ASN A 72 1.97 -2.66 15.28
CA ASN A 72 1.40 -3.00 16.57
C ASN A 72 0.84 -1.75 17.27
N LEU A 73 -0.22 -1.17 16.69
CA LEU A 73 -0.96 -0.05 17.24
C LEU A 73 -2.44 -0.44 17.36
N GLY A 74 -3.14 0.21 18.28
CA GLY A 74 -4.55 -0.04 18.50
C GLY A 74 -4.78 -1.24 19.43
N ASN A 75 -5.96 -1.82 19.36
CA ASN A 75 -6.34 -2.96 20.20
C ASN A 75 -6.15 -4.27 19.42
N PRO A 76 -5.10 -5.07 19.73
CA PRO A 76 -4.78 -6.27 18.97
C PRO A 76 -5.85 -7.37 19.06
N GLU A 77 -6.74 -7.30 20.03
CA GLU A 77 -7.84 -8.27 20.15
C GLU A 77 -8.91 -8.07 19.08
N HIS A 78 -9.07 -6.84 18.58
CA HIS A 78 -10.14 -6.46 17.67
C HIS A 78 -9.67 -6.06 16.30
N GLU A 79 -8.43 -5.56 16.19
CA GLU A 79 -7.94 -4.99 14.94
C GLU A 79 -6.46 -5.21 14.75
N MET A 80 -6.03 -5.15 13.49
CA MET A 80 -4.63 -5.14 13.12
C MET A 80 -4.39 -4.01 12.11
N LEU A 81 -3.46 -3.12 12.45
CA LEU A 81 -2.99 -2.14 11.49
C LEU A 81 -1.81 -2.73 10.71
N PHE A 82 -1.73 -2.40 9.44
CA PHE A 82 -0.59 -2.77 8.62
C PHE A 82 -0.38 -1.76 7.50
N VAL A 83 0.83 -1.73 6.99
CA VAL A 83 1.15 -0.96 5.79
C VAL A 83 1.45 -1.92 4.64
N ALA A 84 1.16 -1.48 3.43
CA ALA A 84 1.49 -2.21 2.22
C ALA A 84 1.68 -1.24 1.06
N PRO A 85 2.62 -1.51 0.15
CA PRO A 85 2.80 -0.68 -1.04
C PRO A 85 1.75 -1.04 -2.08
N PHE A 86 1.28 -0.02 -2.80
CA PHE A 86 0.43 -0.23 -3.97
C PHE A 86 0.78 0.76 -5.08
N VAL A 87 0.45 0.38 -6.30
CA VAL A 87 0.74 1.16 -7.51
C VAL A 87 -0.56 1.51 -8.19
N VAL A 88 -0.71 2.78 -8.54
CA VAL A 88 -1.82 3.25 -9.37
C VAL A 88 -1.29 3.52 -10.76
N ALA A 89 -1.83 2.81 -11.76
CA ALA A 89 -1.50 2.98 -13.17
C ALA A 89 -2.76 3.37 -13.93
N ASN A 90 -2.67 4.41 -14.73
CA ASN A 90 -3.75 4.81 -15.62
C ASN A 90 -3.31 4.66 -17.09
N GLN A 91 -4.13 5.11 -18.03
CA GLN A 91 -3.80 5.06 -19.46
C GLN A 91 -2.65 5.99 -19.85
N GLY A 92 -2.25 6.89 -18.96
CA GLY A 92 -1.05 7.69 -19.13
C GLY A 92 0.22 6.86 -18.91
N SER A 93 1.36 7.51 -18.91
CA SER A 93 2.66 6.85 -18.84
C SER A 93 3.16 6.61 -17.42
N GLY A 94 2.40 6.99 -16.38
CA GLY A 94 2.86 6.94 -15.00
C GLY A 94 2.48 5.66 -14.28
N ASN A 95 3.36 5.23 -13.37
CA ASN A 95 3.09 4.20 -12.35
C ASN A 95 3.39 4.80 -10.99
N PHE A 96 2.35 5.28 -10.32
CA PHE A 96 2.50 6.02 -9.08
C PHE A 96 2.46 5.06 -7.89
N TRP A 97 3.54 5.06 -7.13
CA TRP A 97 3.72 4.21 -5.96
C TRP A 97 3.30 4.94 -4.70
N TYR A 98 2.55 4.24 -3.87
CA TYR A 98 2.09 4.72 -2.57
C TYR A 98 2.40 3.69 -1.50
N LEU A 99 2.61 4.17 -0.27
CA LEU A 99 2.51 3.33 0.91
C LEU A 99 1.12 3.53 1.49
N GLY A 100 0.36 2.45 1.61
CA GLY A 100 -0.98 2.49 2.20
C GLY A 100 -0.97 2.05 3.66
N LEU A 101 -1.83 2.68 4.47
CA LEU A 101 -2.13 2.27 5.83
C LEU A 101 -3.52 1.68 5.87
N PHE A 102 -3.65 0.49 6.46
CA PHE A 102 -4.89 -0.27 6.49
C PHE A 102 -5.19 -0.78 7.89
N ARG A 103 -6.49 -0.94 8.18
CA ARG A 103 -6.97 -1.55 9.41
C ARG A 103 -7.81 -2.78 9.08
N LEU A 104 -7.39 -3.92 9.58
CA LEU A 104 -8.16 -5.16 9.50
C LEU A 104 -8.99 -5.30 10.77
N ASN A 105 -10.30 -5.49 10.63
CA ASN A 105 -11.17 -5.90 11.72
C ASN A 105 -11.11 -7.41 11.82
N ASN A 106 -10.61 -7.93 12.95
CA ASN A 106 -10.40 -9.37 13.16
C ASN A 106 -11.71 -10.17 13.24
N GLN A 107 -12.82 -9.52 13.56
CA GLN A 107 -14.11 -10.19 13.70
C GLN A 107 -14.85 -10.32 12.39
N THR A 108 -14.78 -9.29 11.54
CA THR A 108 -15.53 -9.23 10.29
C THR A 108 -14.68 -9.48 9.05
N ALA A 109 -13.35 -9.51 9.21
CA ALA A 109 -12.36 -9.56 8.13
C ALA A 109 -12.47 -8.37 7.16
N ASP A 110 -13.08 -7.27 7.61
CA ASP A 110 -13.19 -6.03 6.85
C ASP A 110 -11.88 -5.26 6.91
N ILE A 111 -11.38 -4.81 5.78
CA ILE A 111 -10.19 -3.95 5.71
C ILE A 111 -10.59 -2.56 5.27
N ARG A 112 -10.22 -1.59 6.09
CA ARG A 112 -10.40 -0.18 5.79
C ARG A 112 -9.09 0.46 5.39
N HIS A 113 -9.10 1.17 4.28
CA HIS A 113 -7.97 1.99 3.84
C HIS A 113 -7.99 3.31 4.62
N ILE A 114 -6.97 3.54 5.43
CA ILE A 114 -6.93 4.68 6.36
C ILE A 114 -6.25 5.88 5.72
N ASP A 115 -5.08 5.67 5.12
CA ASP A 115 -4.27 6.75 4.56
C ASP A 115 -3.31 6.23 3.50
N SER A 116 -2.75 7.15 2.72
CA SER A 116 -1.75 6.85 1.69
C SER A 116 -0.68 7.92 1.66
N LEU A 117 0.56 7.50 1.44
CA LEU A 117 1.71 8.37 1.27
C LEU A 117 2.32 8.14 -0.11
N LEU A 118 2.41 9.20 -0.93
CA LEU A 118 3.01 9.11 -2.26
C LEU A 118 4.52 8.92 -2.15
N LEU A 119 5.05 7.92 -2.83
CA LEU A 119 6.49 7.65 -2.92
C LEU A 119 7.10 8.20 -4.20
N GLY A 120 6.39 8.10 -5.32
CA GLY A 120 6.85 8.63 -6.59
C GLY A 120 6.40 7.82 -7.79
N ASP A 121 6.79 8.30 -8.97
CA ASP A 121 6.49 7.66 -10.24
C ASP A 121 7.61 6.67 -10.59
N ARG A 122 7.24 5.42 -10.89
CA ARG A 122 8.16 4.36 -11.36
C ARG A 122 9.37 4.17 -10.46
N ILE A 123 9.16 4.21 -9.17
CA ILE A 123 10.20 3.89 -8.20
C ILE A 123 10.41 2.37 -8.11
N LYS A 124 11.49 1.96 -7.50
CA LYS A 124 11.74 0.56 -7.15
C LYS A 124 11.85 0.46 -5.63
N LEU A 125 10.86 -0.16 -5.01
CA LEU A 125 10.84 -0.36 -3.57
C LEU A 125 11.98 -1.29 -3.16
N ASN A 126 12.69 -0.93 -2.10
CA ASN A 126 13.78 -1.74 -1.55
C ASN A 126 13.34 -2.38 -0.23
N THR A 127 13.14 -1.58 0.83
CA THR A 127 12.78 -2.12 2.15
C THR A 127 11.71 -1.30 2.84
N ILE A 128 10.94 -1.99 3.68
CA ILE A 128 10.04 -1.41 4.67
C ILE A 128 10.42 -2.05 6.00
N ASP A 129 11.02 -1.29 6.91
CA ASP A 129 11.52 -1.82 8.17
C ASP A 129 10.94 -1.09 9.36
N ILE A 130 10.64 -1.82 10.43
CA ILE A 130 10.29 -1.24 11.71
C ILE A 130 11.59 -0.80 12.38
N ILE A 131 11.68 0.50 12.75
CA ILE A 131 12.91 1.06 13.32
C ILE A 131 13.17 0.51 14.73
N ASP A 132 12.12 0.46 15.54
CA ASP A 132 12.20 -0.03 16.92
C ASP A 132 11.09 -1.06 17.15
N PRO A 133 11.43 -2.35 17.36
CA PRO A 133 10.42 -3.38 17.60
C PRO A 133 9.56 -3.14 18.84
N LEU A 134 10.02 -2.35 19.78
CA LEU A 134 9.26 -1.98 20.98
C LEU A 134 8.37 -0.76 20.76
N ASN A 135 8.67 0.02 19.73
CA ASN A 135 7.88 1.19 19.34
C ASN A 135 7.63 1.15 17.84
N VAL A 136 6.59 0.45 17.44
CA VAL A 136 6.27 0.20 16.01
C VAL A 136 5.52 1.36 15.36
N SER A 137 5.56 2.54 15.94
CA SER A 137 4.96 3.74 15.36
C SER A 137 5.84 4.43 14.32
N GLN A 138 7.04 3.92 14.07
CA GLN A 138 7.94 4.49 13.06
C GLN A 138 8.50 3.42 12.14
N LEU A 139 8.53 3.74 10.86
CA LEU A 139 9.06 2.88 9.81
C LEU A 139 10.22 3.58 9.11
N LYS A 140 11.18 2.78 8.68
CA LYS A 140 12.20 3.23 7.72
C LYS A 140 11.86 2.62 6.36
N LEU A 141 11.64 3.49 5.39
CA LEU A 141 11.32 3.12 4.02
C LEU A 141 12.51 3.45 3.13
N SER A 142 12.92 2.51 2.30
CA SER A 142 13.94 2.81 1.29
C SER A 142 13.47 2.35 -0.09
N TYR A 143 13.79 3.17 -1.09
CA TYR A 143 13.45 2.89 -2.47
C TYR A 143 14.39 3.61 -3.42
N TRP A 144 14.42 3.16 -4.66
CA TRP A 144 15.19 3.78 -5.72
C TRP A 144 14.27 4.65 -6.56
N GLN A 145 14.69 5.88 -6.83
CA GLN A 145 13.99 6.79 -7.73
C GLN A 145 14.90 7.21 -8.88
N HIS A 146 14.30 7.80 -9.90
CA HIS A 146 15.06 8.36 -11.01
C HIS A 146 15.75 9.65 -10.57
N GLY A 147 17.01 9.81 -10.92
CA GLY A 147 17.75 11.07 -10.72
C GLY A 147 17.24 12.16 -11.66
N GLU A 148 17.59 13.41 -11.35
CA GLU A 148 17.10 14.59 -12.08
C GLU A 148 17.36 14.52 -13.59
N GLN A 149 18.47 13.91 -13.99
CA GLN A 149 18.85 13.82 -15.41
C GLN A 149 18.69 12.42 -15.97
N GLN A 150 18.03 11.55 -15.22
CA GLN A 150 17.85 10.17 -15.64
C GLN A 150 16.55 10.02 -16.42
N ALA A 151 16.61 9.33 -17.57
CA ALA A 151 15.40 9.03 -18.34
C ALA A 151 14.50 8.03 -17.60
N MET A 152 13.19 8.22 -17.67
CA MET A 152 12.20 7.38 -16.99
C MET A 152 12.18 5.94 -17.50
N ALA A 153 12.69 5.69 -18.71
CA ALA A 153 12.81 4.34 -19.25
C ALA A 153 13.97 3.54 -18.67
N GLN A 154 14.90 4.20 -17.98
CA GLN A 154 16.02 3.56 -17.33
C GLN A 154 15.64 3.05 -15.94
N THR A 155 16.37 2.06 -15.41
CA THR A 155 16.19 1.62 -14.04
C THR A 155 16.55 2.74 -13.06
N PRO A 156 15.69 3.07 -12.09
CA PRO A 156 15.98 4.13 -11.14
C PRO A 156 17.26 3.85 -10.35
N ASN A 157 18.09 4.87 -10.15
CA ASN A 157 19.42 4.71 -9.58
C ASN A 157 19.72 5.58 -8.34
N GLN A 158 18.79 6.42 -7.92
CA GLN A 158 18.98 7.26 -6.75
C GLN A 158 18.28 6.66 -5.53
N LEU A 159 19.05 6.23 -4.53
CA LEU A 159 18.49 5.68 -3.31
C LEU A 159 17.91 6.77 -2.44
N VAL A 160 16.67 6.57 -1.99
CA VAL A 160 15.99 7.44 -1.04
C VAL A 160 15.67 6.64 0.21
N GLU A 161 15.92 7.25 1.37
CA GLU A 161 15.53 6.70 2.66
C GLU A 161 14.63 7.72 3.36
N GLN A 162 13.50 7.24 3.89
CA GLN A 162 12.55 8.08 4.62
C GLN A 162 12.15 7.40 5.91
N ASN A 163 12.00 8.20 6.96
CA ASN A 163 11.38 7.77 8.19
C ASN A 163 9.91 8.22 8.18
N ILE A 164 9.01 7.29 8.50
CA ILE A 164 7.58 7.49 8.43
C ILE A 164 7.00 7.26 9.83
N ALA A 165 6.28 8.24 10.36
CA ALA A 165 5.50 8.08 11.57
C ALA A 165 4.14 7.48 11.21
N VAL A 166 3.73 6.45 11.95
CA VAL A 166 2.43 5.80 11.78
C VAL A 166 1.58 6.08 13.00
N SER A 167 0.35 6.52 12.77
CA SER A 167 -0.66 6.67 13.81
C SER A 167 -1.92 5.89 13.44
N LEU A 168 -2.91 5.86 14.32
CA LEU A 168 -4.19 5.23 14.04
C LEU A 168 -4.95 5.90 12.88
N THR A 169 -4.56 7.10 12.50
CA THR A 169 -5.28 7.90 11.51
C THR A 169 -4.46 8.28 10.29
N GLY A 170 -3.16 7.97 10.27
CA GLY A 170 -2.38 8.36 9.09
C GLY A 170 -0.91 8.06 9.14
N LEU A 171 -0.28 8.37 8.01
CA LEU A 171 1.14 8.26 7.76
C LEU A 171 1.71 9.67 7.60
N THR A 172 2.83 9.94 8.27
CA THR A 172 3.49 11.24 8.18
C THR A 172 4.98 11.04 7.98
N GLN A 173 5.52 11.70 6.96
CA GLN A 173 6.96 11.71 6.75
C GLN A 173 7.64 12.51 7.86
N ILE A 174 8.63 11.90 8.49
CA ILE A 174 9.44 12.60 9.52
C ILE A 174 10.57 13.32 8.79
N THR A 175 10.58 14.64 8.90
CA THR A 175 11.65 15.48 8.36
C THR A 175 12.63 15.83 9.49
N HIS A 176 13.91 15.68 9.20
CA HIS A 176 14.98 16.05 10.13
C HIS A 176 15.56 17.41 9.77
#